data_5d1cdb08a15a6f834304c9194ca614a3
#
_entry.id   5d1cdb08a15a6f834304c9194ca614a3
#
_cell.length_a   1.000
_cell.length_b   1.000
_cell.length_c   1.000
_cell.angle_alpha   90.00
_cell.angle_beta   90.00
_cell.angle_gamma   90.00
#
_symmetry.space_group_name_H-M   'P 1'
#
loop_
_entity.id
_entity.type
_entity.pdbx_description
1 polymer ?
#
loop_
_entity_poly.entity_id
_entity_poly.type
_entity_poly.pdbx_seq_one_letter_code
_entity_poly.pdbx_strand_id
1 'polypeptide(L)'
;MKPNTTDHTTTLLDPSRRLVFVTALHPEKRLLIGWVFRRDEYPWVQTWLSYPGPNRMTRGLEFSTQPFDLTRADVLKNGPLFDSPTLRILPAKSTLTSSFLMFYTPVPDGFLKVDDVQLTGGQLVIDDRANKKTIALAASRSL
;
A
#
# COMPACT_ATOMS: atom_id res chain seq x y z
N MET A 1 7.57 -8.07 21.15
CA MET A 1 6.81 -9.07 20.38
C MET A 1 7.28 -10.45 20.79
N LYS A 2 6.39 -11.43 20.92
CA LYS A 2 6.77 -12.80 21.29
C LYS A 2 7.33 -13.54 20.06
N PRO A 3 8.36 -14.38 20.19
CA PRO A 3 8.81 -15.25 19.10
C PRO A 3 7.66 -16.13 18.55
N ASN A 4 7.76 -16.50 17.28
CA ASN A 4 6.75 -17.27 16.57
C ASN A 4 5.37 -16.57 16.45
N THR A 5 5.37 -15.23 16.44
CA THR A 5 4.16 -14.45 16.17
C THR A 5 4.00 -14.23 14.67
N THR A 6 2.81 -14.48 14.17
CA THR A 6 2.34 -14.06 12.85
C THR A 6 1.10 -13.19 13.02
N ASP A 7 0.98 -12.17 12.21
CA ASP A 7 -0.18 -11.29 12.19
C ASP A 7 -0.51 -10.88 10.75
N HIS A 8 -1.78 -10.73 10.47
CA HIS A 8 -2.27 -10.31 9.17
C HIS A 8 -3.40 -9.32 9.39
N THR A 9 -3.23 -8.11 8.90
CA THR A 9 -4.24 -7.06 9.01
C THR A 9 -4.67 -6.58 7.64
N THR A 10 -5.91 -6.13 7.53
CA THR A 10 -6.42 -5.51 6.32
C THR A 10 -6.97 -4.12 6.61
N THR A 11 -6.83 -3.23 5.67
CA THR A 11 -7.27 -1.85 5.75
C THR A 11 -7.96 -1.45 4.45
N LEU A 12 -9.16 -0.89 4.57
CA LEU A 12 -9.82 -0.24 3.45
C LEU A 12 -9.20 1.13 3.22
N LEU A 13 -8.77 1.39 1.99
CA LEU A 13 -8.22 2.68 1.59
C LEU A 13 -9.32 3.72 1.41
N ASP A 14 -8.98 4.99 1.66
CA ASP A 14 -9.89 6.14 1.61
C ASP A 14 -10.67 6.19 0.28
N PRO A 15 -12.00 6.02 0.29
CA PRO A 15 -12.81 6.01 -0.92
C PRO A 15 -12.93 7.38 -1.61
N SER A 16 -12.61 8.47 -0.91
CA SER A 16 -12.63 9.82 -1.46
C SER A 16 -11.43 10.12 -2.37
N ARG A 17 -10.38 9.30 -2.31
CA ARG A 17 -9.14 9.50 -3.09
C ARG A 17 -9.16 8.65 -4.35
N ARG A 18 -8.84 9.25 -5.50
CA ARG A 18 -8.61 8.52 -6.75
C ARG A 18 -7.28 7.77 -6.72
N LEU A 19 -6.21 8.43 -6.30
CA LEU A 19 -4.89 7.84 -6.11
C LEU A 19 -4.64 7.67 -4.62
N VAL A 20 -4.16 6.50 -4.27
CA VAL A 20 -3.80 6.11 -2.92
C VAL A 20 -2.38 5.58 -2.88
N PHE A 21 -1.83 5.47 -1.69
CA PHE A 21 -0.46 5.01 -1.52
C PHE A 21 -0.32 4.07 -0.32
N VAL A 22 0.74 3.28 -0.36
CA VAL A 22 1.25 2.52 0.78
C VAL A 22 2.75 2.69 0.85
N THR A 23 3.28 2.82 2.05
CA THR A 23 4.70 3.09 2.26
C THR A 23 5.25 2.29 3.44
N ALA A 24 6.54 1.98 3.36
CA ALA A 24 7.34 1.51 4.48
C ALA A 24 8.56 2.41 4.63
N LEU A 25 8.67 3.04 5.79
CA LEU A 25 9.77 3.92 6.16
C LEU A 25 10.64 3.23 7.21
N HIS A 26 11.95 3.23 6.99
CA HIS A 26 12.94 2.84 7.99
C HIS A 26 13.74 4.09 8.40
N PRO A 27 13.34 4.78 9.49
CA PRO A 27 13.94 6.07 9.85
C PRO A 27 15.44 5.99 10.12
N GLU A 28 15.89 4.97 10.86
CA GLU A 28 17.31 4.80 11.20
C GLU A 28 18.21 4.57 9.97
N LYS A 29 17.71 3.84 8.99
CA LYS A 29 18.42 3.63 7.72
C LYS A 29 18.15 4.73 6.71
N ARG A 30 17.23 5.63 7.02
CA ARG A 30 16.80 6.73 6.16
C ARG A 30 16.37 6.25 4.78
N LEU A 31 15.55 5.21 4.76
CA LEU A 31 15.07 4.59 3.53
C LEU A 31 13.54 4.56 3.52
N LEU A 32 12.98 4.90 2.38
CA LEU A 32 11.56 4.87 2.13
C LEU A 32 11.29 4.08 0.84
N ILE A 33 10.35 3.14 0.94
CA ILE A 33 9.77 2.46 -0.21
C ILE A 33 8.27 2.69 -0.24
N GLY A 34 7.68 2.78 -1.41
CA GLY A 34 6.24 2.92 -1.50
C GLY A 34 5.69 2.67 -2.89
N TRP A 35 4.37 2.59 -2.93
CA TRP A 35 3.58 2.42 -4.14
C TRP A 35 2.47 3.44 -4.18
N VAL A 36 2.19 3.95 -5.38
CA VAL A 36 1.02 4.78 -5.69
C VAL A 36 0.23 4.08 -6.77
N PHE A 37 -1.07 3.98 -6.57
CA PHE A 37 -1.95 3.24 -7.47
C PHE A 37 -3.39 3.80 -7.42
N ARG A 38 -4.23 3.31 -8.31
CA ARG A 38 -5.64 3.70 -8.36
C ARG A 38 -6.43 2.92 -7.31
N ARG A 39 -7.16 3.65 -6.47
CA ARG A 39 -7.98 3.08 -5.40
C ARG A 39 -9.11 2.19 -5.93
N ASP A 40 -9.70 2.55 -7.07
CA ASP A 40 -10.75 1.76 -7.72
C ASP A 40 -10.25 0.41 -8.27
N GLU A 41 -8.95 0.28 -8.51
CA GLU A 41 -8.32 -0.98 -8.93
C GLU A 41 -7.94 -1.86 -7.73
N TYR A 42 -7.45 -1.24 -6.64
CA TYR A 42 -6.97 -1.93 -5.45
C TYR A 42 -7.47 -1.20 -4.20
N PRO A 43 -8.69 -1.50 -3.73
CA PRO A 43 -9.27 -0.79 -2.59
C PRO A 43 -8.70 -1.19 -1.24
N TRP A 44 -7.92 -2.26 -1.16
CA TRP A 44 -7.45 -2.83 0.09
C TRP A 44 -5.93 -2.82 0.20
N VAL A 45 -5.46 -2.65 1.43
CA VAL A 45 -4.07 -2.91 1.82
C VAL A 45 -4.06 -4.00 2.87
N GLN A 46 -3.20 -4.97 2.66
CA GLN A 46 -2.92 -6.01 3.64
C GLN A 46 -1.51 -5.82 4.17
N THR A 47 -1.35 -6.01 5.47
CA THR A 47 -0.02 -6.09 6.08
C THR A 47 0.14 -7.45 6.73
N TRP A 48 1.21 -8.10 6.40
CA TRP A 48 1.59 -9.37 6.99
C TRP A 48 2.86 -9.21 7.81
N LEU A 49 2.87 -9.82 8.97
CA LEU A 49 4.00 -9.84 9.88
C LEU A 49 4.37 -11.28 10.20
N SER A 50 5.65 -11.61 10.09
CA SER A 50 6.22 -12.84 10.62
C SER A 50 7.40 -12.50 11.52
N TYR A 51 7.33 -12.96 12.76
CA TYR A 51 8.37 -12.78 13.76
C TYR A 51 8.76 -14.13 14.36
N PRO A 52 9.63 -14.91 13.67
CA PRO A 52 10.07 -16.22 14.15
C PRO A 52 10.99 -16.12 15.38
N GLY A 53 11.62 -14.98 15.62
CA GLY A 53 12.50 -14.81 16.78
C GLY A 53 13.32 -13.54 16.73
N PRO A 54 14.24 -13.35 17.69
CA PRO A 54 15.11 -12.19 17.77
C PRO A 54 15.85 -11.92 16.45
N ASN A 55 15.91 -10.67 16.05
CA ASN A 55 16.58 -10.20 14.83
C ASN A 55 16.04 -10.75 13.50
N ARG A 56 14.88 -11.40 13.52
CA ARG A 56 14.19 -11.88 12.33
C ARG A 56 12.75 -11.38 12.36
N MET A 57 12.49 -10.35 11.59
CA MET A 57 11.13 -9.84 11.39
C MET A 57 10.95 -9.55 9.90
N THR A 58 9.91 -10.13 9.34
CA THR A 58 9.49 -9.84 7.95
C THR A 58 8.14 -9.16 7.98
N ARG A 59 8.01 -8.12 7.20
CA ARG A 59 6.72 -7.46 6.96
C ARG A 59 6.43 -7.48 5.46
N GLY A 60 5.27 -8.00 5.10
CA GLY A 60 4.66 -7.81 3.80
C GLY A 60 3.77 -6.57 3.83
N LEU A 61 3.78 -5.80 2.76
CA LEU A 61 2.91 -4.67 2.53
C LEU A 61 2.30 -4.84 1.15
N GLU A 62 1.01 -5.14 1.10
CA GLU A 62 0.34 -5.60 -0.10
C GLU A 62 -0.87 -4.73 -0.41
N PHE A 63 -0.98 -4.22 -1.64
CA PHE A 63 -2.23 -3.64 -2.12
C PHE A 63 -3.00 -4.71 -2.91
N SER A 64 -4.30 -4.80 -2.69
CA SER A 64 -5.07 -5.96 -3.12
C SER A 64 -6.47 -5.61 -3.62
N THR A 65 -7.01 -6.50 -4.46
CA THR A 65 -8.41 -6.48 -4.88
C THR A 65 -9.35 -7.13 -3.87
N GLN A 66 -8.80 -7.82 -2.87
CA GLN A 66 -9.57 -8.51 -1.82
C GLN A 66 -9.01 -8.22 -0.43
N PRO A 67 -9.86 -8.16 0.61
CA PRO A 67 -9.43 -7.86 1.97
C PRO A 67 -8.86 -9.05 2.74
N PHE A 68 -9.12 -10.27 2.30
CA PHE A 68 -8.77 -11.49 3.03
C PHE A 68 -8.20 -12.55 2.12
N ASP A 69 -7.38 -13.40 2.70
CA ASP A 69 -6.94 -14.64 2.06
C ASP A 69 -8.00 -15.74 2.28
N LEU A 70 -9.10 -15.62 1.55
CA LEU A 70 -10.25 -16.54 1.61
C LEU A 70 -10.41 -17.30 0.29
N THR A 71 -11.10 -18.43 0.38
CA THR A 71 -11.49 -19.13 -0.84
C THR A 71 -12.46 -18.31 -1.68
N ARG A 72 -12.48 -18.51 -2.99
CA ARG A 72 -13.42 -17.84 -3.88
C ARG A 72 -14.88 -18.03 -3.44
N ALA A 73 -15.24 -19.22 -2.95
CA ALA A 73 -16.59 -19.51 -2.47
C ALA A 73 -16.98 -18.65 -1.27
N ASP A 74 -16.05 -18.50 -0.32
CA ASP A 74 -16.28 -17.69 0.88
C ASP A 74 -16.38 -16.20 0.54
N VAL A 75 -15.53 -15.69 -0.33
CA VAL A 75 -15.59 -14.29 -0.77
C VAL A 75 -16.91 -13.98 -1.47
N LEU A 76 -17.35 -14.85 -2.37
CA LEU A 76 -18.65 -14.70 -3.05
C LEU A 76 -19.84 -14.75 -2.07
N LYS A 77 -19.76 -15.61 -1.06
CA LYS A 77 -20.79 -15.73 -0.02
C LYS A 77 -20.85 -14.49 0.88
N ASN A 78 -19.71 -13.93 1.24
CA ASN A 78 -19.62 -12.80 2.16
C ASN A 78 -20.06 -11.47 1.51
N GLY A 79 -19.91 -11.35 0.19
CA GLY A 79 -20.25 -10.12 -0.55
C GLY A 79 -19.34 -8.93 -0.23
N PRO A 80 -19.80 -7.71 -0.52
CA PRO A 80 -19.07 -6.48 -0.23
C PRO A 80 -18.81 -6.26 1.26
N LEU A 81 -17.69 -5.61 1.59
CA LEU A 81 -17.33 -5.22 2.95
C LEU A 81 -17.15 -3.70 3.00
N PHE A 82 -17.81 -3.02 3.93
CA PHE A 82 -17.80 -1.53 4.02
C PHE A 82 -18.12 -0.85 2.68
N ASP A 83 -19.14 -1.33 1.98
CA ASP A 83 -19.55 -0.85 0.65
C ASP A 83 -18.45 -0.90 -0.43
N SER A 84 -17.42 -1.71 -0.18
CA SER A 84 -16.31 -1.90 -1.11
C SER A 84 -16.28 -3.34 -1.61
N PRO A 85 -15.95 -3.56 -2.91
CA PRO A 85 -15.85 -4.90 -3.46
C PRO A 85 -14.74 -5.68 -2.76
N THR A 86 -14.98 -6.97 -2.54
CA THR A 86 -14.06 -7.91 -1.92
C THR A 86 -13.41 -8.87 -2.92
N LEU A 87 -13.71 -8.68 -4.18
CA LEU A 87 -13.12 -9.42 -5.30
C LEU A 87 -13.22 -8.62 -6.59
N ARG A 88 -12.39 -8.98 -7.55
CA ARG A 88 -12.48 -8.47 -8.92
C ARG A 88 -12.73 -9.63 -9.86
N ILE A 89 -13.79 -9.52 -10.68
CA ILE A 89 -14.14 -10.54 -11.68
C ILE A 89 -13.50 -10.15 -12.99
N LEU A 90 -12.71 -11.03 -13.56
CA LEU A 90 -12.23 -10.93 -14.93
C LEU A 90 -13.16 -11.77 -15.82
N PRO A 91 -13.93 -11.16 -16.72
CA PRO A 91 -14.77 -11.91 -17.67
C PRO A 91 -13.95 -12.85 -18.54
N ALA A 92 -14.55 -13.96 -18.95
CA ALA A 92 -13.92 -14.90 -19.86
C ALA A 92 -13.46 -14.20 -21.16
N LYS A 93 -12.27 -14.57 -21.65
CA LYS A 93 -11.69 -14.02 -22.89
C LYS A 93 -11.47 -12.50 -22.86
N SER A 94 -11.34 -11.90 -21.66
CA SER A 94 -11.02 -10.47 -21.49
C SER A 94 -9.62 -10.28 -20.93
N THR A 95 -9.09 -9.07 -21.13
CA THR A 95 -7.83 -8.61 -20.54
C THR A 95 -8.08 -7.40 -19.68
N LEU A 96 -7.46 -7.38 -18.51
CA LEU A 96 -7.43 -6.23 -17.62
C LEU A 96 -5.99 -5.74 -17.52
N THR A 97 -5.78 -4.45 -17.73
CA THR A 97 -4.51 -3.79 -17.52
C THR A 97 -4.59 -2.87 -16.31
N SER A 98 -3.63 -2.96 -15.45
CA SER A 98 -3.50 -2.14 -14.25
C SER A 98 -2.11 -1.51 -14.22
N SER A 99 -2.00 -0.33 -13.64
CA SER A 99 -0.74 0.40 -13.53
C SER A 99 -0.55 0.95 -12.14
N PHE A 100 0.69 0.91 -11.66
CA PHE A 100 1.09 1.54 -10.42
C PHE A 100 2.50 2.14 -10.56
N LEU A 101 2.84 3.06 -9.67
CA LEU A 101 4.20 3.56 -9.51
C LEU A 101 4.78 2.97 -8.25
N MET A 102 6.00 2.49 -8.34
CA MET A 102 6.83 2.10 -7.21
C MET A 102 7.96 3.11 -7.07
N PHE A 103 8.28 3.49 -5.86
CA PHE A 103 9.43 4.34 -5.57
C PHE A 103 10.25 3.80 -4.41
N TYR A 104 11.54 4.08 -4.47
CA TYR A 104 12.50 3.79 -3.43
C TYR A 104 13.45 4.98 -3.35
N THR A 105 13.60 5.56 -2.16
CA THR A 105 14.41 6.79 -2.00
C THR A 105 15.02 6.88 -0.62
N PRO A 106 16.23 7.44 -0.50
CA PRO A 106 16.70 7.93 0.78
C PRO A 106 15.82 9.08 1.26
N VAL A 107 15.69 9.22 2.57
CA VAL A 107 14.98 10.34 3.20
C VAL A 107 15.94 11.24 3.96
N PRO A 108 15.68 12.55 4.04
CA PRO A 108 16.51 13.49 4.79
C PRO A 108 16.44 13.22 6.30
N ASP A 109 17.42 13.72 7.03
CA ASP A 109 17.43 13.64 8.48
C ASP A 109 16.15 14.27 9.07
N GLY A 110 15.57 13.58 10.05
CA GLY A 110 14.35 14.01 10.71
C GLY A 110 13.08 13.84 9.86
N PHE A 111 13.10 13.08 8.76
CA PHE A 111 11.92 12.61 8.08
C PHE A 111 11.45 11.34 8.81
N LEU A 112 10.38 11.44 9.58
CA LEU A 112 9.98 10.37 10.51
C LEU A 112 8.66 9.69 10.14
N LYS A 113 7.87 10.30 9.24
CA LYS A 113 6.55 9.79 8.87
C LYS A 113 6.20 10.20 7.44
N VAL A 114 5.42 9.39 6.76
CA VAL A 114 4.76 9.79 5.51
C VAL A 114 3.32 10.16 5.84
N ASP A 115 2.98 11.43 5.70
CA ASP A 115 1.63 11.93 5.89
C ASP A 115 0.82 11.94 4.60
N ASP A 116 1.49 12.17 3.47
CA ASP A 116 0.84 12.17 2.15
C ASP A 116 1.83 11.82 1.03
N VAL A 117 1.29 11.27 -0.05
CA VAL A 117 1.99 11.08 -1.32
C VAL A 117 1.07 11.53 -2.44
N GLN A 118 1.53 12.48 -3.23
CA GLN A 118 0.77 13.05 -4.34
C GLN A 118 1.53 12.86 -5.66
N LEU A 119 0.78 12.58 -6.72
CA LEU A 119 1.30 12.56 -8.09
C LEU A 119 0.77 13.78 -8.83
N THR A 120 1.63 14.77 -9.04
CA THR A 120 1.26 16.05 -9.64
C THR A 120 2.35 16.53 -10.59
N GLY A 121 1.98 16.94 -11.80
CA GLY A 121 2.92 17.55 -12.76
C GLY A 121 4.11 16.65 -13.14
N GLY A 122 3.93 15.33 -13.14
CA GLY A 122 5.03 14.40 -13.43
C GLY A 122 6.00 14.18 -12.27
N GLN A 123 5.60 14.57 -11.05
CA GLN A 123 6.37 14.35 -9.83
C GLN A 123 5.55 13.61 -8.78
N LEU A 124 6.23 12.77 -8.01
CA LEU A 124 5.76 12.26 -6.73
C LEU A 124 6.25 13.19 -5.65
N VAL A 125 5.31 13.81 -4.93
CA VAL A 125 5.58 14.68 -3.78
C VAL A 125 5.20 13.92 -2.52
N ILE A 126 6.15 13.74 -1.61
CA ILE A 126 6.02 12.92 -0.39
C ILE A 126 6.25 13.84 0.80
N ASP A 127 5.26 13.95 1.67
CA ASP A 127 5.25 14.90 2.77
C ASP A 127 5.33 14.22 4.14
N ASP A 128 6.21 14.77 4.99
CA ASP A 128 6.16 14.67 6.45
C ASP A 128 5.77 16.04 7.00
N ARG A 129 4.48 16.26 7.19
CA ARG A 129 3.91 17.57 7.57
C ARG A 129 4.33 18.00 8.96
N ALA A 130 4.42 17.04 9.89
CA ALA A 130 4.81 17.31 11.27
C ALA A 130 6.24 17.87 11.36
N ASN A 131 7.14 17.38 10.56
CA ASN A 131 8.55 17.78 10.52
C ASN A 131 8.84 18.79 9.40
N LYS A 132 7.81 19.25 8.66
CA LYS A 132 7.91 20.22 7.54
C LYS A 132 8.94 19.78 6.50
N LYS A 133 8.92 18.51 6.12
CA LYS A 133 9.83 17.93 5.14
C LYS A 133 9.07 17.40 3.94
N THR A 134 9.62 17.64 2.78
CA THR A 134 9.05 17.19 1.51
C THR A 134 10.16 16.56 0.65
N ILE A 135 9.83 15.47 -0.02
CA ILE A 135 10.68 14.83 -1.02
C ILE A 135 9.94 14.89 -2.36
N ALA A 136 10.61 15.30 -3.40
CA ALA A 136 10.09 15.28 -4.77
C ALA A 136 10.91 14.31 -5.62
N LEU A 137 10.22 13.39 -6.29
CA LEU A 137 10.81 12.42 -7.22
C LEU A 137 10.18 12.57 -8.59
N ALA A 138 10.96 12.47 -9.65
CA ALA A 138 10.41 12.41 -11.00
C ALA A 138 9.58 11.13 -11.17
N ALA A 139 8.35 11.27 -11.65
CA ALA A 139 7.49 10.13 -11.94
C ALA A 139 7.71 9.65 -13.38
N SER A 140 7.81 8.34 -13.58
CA SER A 140 8.01 7.75 -14.91
C SER A 140 6.78 7.83 -15.80
N ARG A 141 5.60 8.05 -15.20
CA ARG A 141 4.29 8.21 -15.90
C ARG A 141 3.24 8.83 -14.98
N SER A 142 2.14 9.26 -15.56
CA SER A 142 0.86 9.49 -14.85
C SER A 142 0.11 8.17 -14.61
N LEU A 143 -0.84 8.17 -13.66
CA LEU A 143 -1.75 7.06 -13.33
C LEU A 143 -3.21 7.44 -13.57
#